data_eba5992b0d182b4e2c1fd8d953362466
#
_entry.id   eba5992b0d182b4e2c1fd8d953362466
#
_cell.length_a   1.000
_cell.length_b   1.000
_cell.length_c   1.000
_cell.angle_alpha   90.00
_cell.angle_beta   90.00
_cell.angle_gamma   90.00
#
_symmetry.space_group_name_H-M   'P 1'
#
loop_
_entity.id
_entity.type
_entity.pdbx_description
1 polymer ?
#
loop_
_entity_poly.entity_id
_entity_poly.type
_entity_poly.pdbx_seq_one_letter_code
_entity_poly.pdbx_strand_id
1 'polypeptide(L)'
;MNLQQFVPSDDLVLAIAERTKNKFPSSNGKCEYMAQELTKALVERGIRANHVMGIFTLDEPGAWKYRSNEDEDLDEYSVNHDWVNVEGKILDISADQFKKYVHASIPSVVYIRYSDPLYRYYNQLGYA
;
A
#
# COMPACT_ATOMS: atom_id res chain seq x y z
N MET A 1 34.79 -3.81 14.14
CA MET A 1 33.97 -4.09 12.95
C MET A 1 32.67 -3.33 13.07
N ASN A 2 32.41 -2.51 12.09
CA ASN A 2 31.18 -1.75 12.06
C ASN A 2 30.05 -2.63 11.54
N LEU A 3 29.14 -2.98 12.42
CA LEU A 3 27.88 -3.57 12.00
C LEU A 3 27.02 -2.45 11.42
N GLN A 4 27.21 -2.21 10.15
CA GLN A 4 26.35 -1.27 9.47
C GLN A 4 24.97 -1.92 9.30
N GLN A 5 23.98 -1.28 9.85
CA GLN A 5 22.61 -1.64 9.52
C GLN A 5 22.39 -1.33 8.04
N PHE A 6 21.86 -2.31 7.33
CA PHE A 6 21.48 -2.08 5.96
C PHE A 6 20.31 -1.11 5.92
N VAL A 7 20.56 0.10 5.40
CA VAL A 7 19.52 1.07 5.16
C VAL A 7 19.28 1.08 3.65
N PRO A 8 18.13 0.57 3.19
CA PRO A 8 17.86 0.54 1.76
C PRO A 8 17.72 1.96 1.23
N SER A 9 18.26 2.21 0.05
CA SER A 9 18.01 3.46 -0.64
C SER A 9 16.56 3.50 -1.11
N ASP A 10 15.99 4.70 -1.15
CA ASP A 10 14.63 4.87 -1.67
C ASP A 10 14.54 4.42 -3.13
N ASP A 11 15.60 4.62 -3.91
CA ASP A 11 15.64 4.18 -5.31
C ASP A 11 15.52 2.66 -5.44
N LEU A 12 16.19 1.91 -4.57
CA LEU A 12 16.09 0.45 -4.56
C LEU A 12 14.69 0.00 -4.21
N VAL A 13 14.10 0.58 -3.16
CA VAL A 13 12.74 0.25 -2.74
C VAL A 13 11.74 0.53 -3.86
N LEU A 14 11.85 1.69 -4.49
CA LEU A 14 10.98 2.06 -5.61
C LEU A 14 11.15 1.14 -6.82
N ALA A 15 12.39 0.75 -7.13
CA ALA A 15 12.65 -0.18 -8.23
C ALA A 15 12.01 -1.54 -7.99
N ILE A 16 12.09 -2.06 -6.76
CA ILE A 16 11.44 -3.31 -6.39
C ILE A 16 9.92 -3.18 -6.48
N ALA A 17 9.38 -2.06 -5.99
CA ALA A 17 7.94 -1.79 -6.03
C ALA A 17 7.41 -1.74 -7.48
N GLU A 18 8.10 -1.04 -8.35
CA GLU A 18 7.70 -0.94 -9.76
C GLU A 18 7.75 -2.29 -10.46
N ARG A 19 8.81 -3.07 -10.21
CA ARG A 19 8.96 -4.42 -10.78
C ARG A 19 7.83 -5.33 -10.30
N THR A 20 7.49 -5.27 -9.02
CA THR A 20 6.41 -6.08 -8.47
C THR A 20 5.07 -5.68 -9.08
N LYS A 21 4.80 -4.38 -9.15
CA LYS A 21 3.56 -3.88 -9.74
C LYS A 21 3.39 -4.33 -11.19
N ASN A 22 4.46 -4.33 -11.95
CA ASN A 22 4.41 -4.72 -13.37
C ASN A 22 4.04 -6.19 -13.59
N LYS A 23 4.04 -7.01 -12.56
CA LYS A 23 3.55 -8.40 -12.64
C LYS A 23 2.03 -8.49 -12.64
N PHE A 24 1.35 -7.40 -12.31
CA PHE A 24 -0.11 -7.37 -12.21
C PHE A 24 -0.69 -6.51 -13.33
N PRO A 25 -1.62 -7.04 -14.14
CA PRO A 25 -2.23 -6.25 -15.22
C PRO A 25 -3.16 -5.14 -14.72
N SER A 26 -3.65 -5.25 -13.48
CA SER A 26 -4.54 -4.24 -12.87
C SER A 26 -4.39 -4.27 -11.37
N SER A 27 -4.53 -3.10 -10.72
CA SER A 27 -4.56 -3.00 -9.26
C SER A 27 -5.95 -3.29 -8.67
N ASN A 28 -7.00 -3.35 -9.50
CA ASN A 28 -8.38 -3.49 -9.02
C ASN A 28 -8.62 -4.82 -8.32
N GLY A 29 -8.94 -4.75 -7.02
CA GLY A 29 -9.23 -5.92 -6.20
C GLY A 29 -8.05 -6.82 -5.91
N LYS A 30 -6.82 -6.34 -6.13
CA LYS A 30 -5.59 -7.11 -5.99
C LYS A 30 -4.68 -6.64 -4.86
N CYS A 31 -5.14 -5.71 -4.03
CA CYS A 31 -4.28 -5.09 -3.01
C CYS A 31 -3.62 -6.09 -2.07
N GLU A 32 -4.34 -7.14 -1.65
CA GLU A 32 -3.79 -8.17 -0.78
C GLU A 32 -2.65 -8.93 -1.45
N TYR A 33 -2.88 -9.42 -2.67
CA TYR A 33 -1.86 -10.16 -3.41
C TYR A 33 -0.66 -9.28 -3.76
N MET A 34 -0.91 -8.05 -4.15
CA MET A 34 0.15 -7.11 -4.51
C MET A 34 1.01 -6.76 -3.28
N ALA A 35 0.39 -6.52 -2.13
CA ALA A 35 1.12 -6.26 -0.89
C ALA A 35 1.91 -7.48 -0.44
N GLN A 36 1.35 -8.67 -0.56
CA GLN A 36 1.99 -9.93 -0.22
C GLN A 36 3.25 -10.17 -1.07
N GLU A 37 3.13 -10.04 -2.38
CA GLU A 37 4.26 -10.19 -3.31
C GLU A 37 5.32 -9.13 -3.11
N LEU A 38 4.92 -7.90 -2.84
CA LEU A 38 5.84 -6.80 -2.58
C LEU A 38 6.63 -7.03 -1.28
N THR A 39 5.95 -7.42 -0.22
CA THR A 39 6.60 -7.75 1.06
C THR A 39 7.65 -8.83 0.85
N LYS A 40 7.29 -9.90 0.15
CA LYS A 40 8.19 -11.01 -0.15
C LYS A 40 9.41 -10.54 -0.93
N ALA A 41 9.22 -9.74 -1.97
CA ALA A 41 10.32 -9.24 -2.80
C ALA A 41 11.28 -8.36 -1.99
N LEU A 42 10.76 -7.54 -1.09
CA LEU A 42 11.59 -6.68 -0.24
C LEU A 42 12.37 -7.50 0.79
N VAL A 43 11.72 -8.44 1.46
CA VAL A 43 12.35 -9.29 2.47
C VAL A 43 13.45 -10.15 1.84
N GLU A 44 13.26 -10.67 0.64
CA GLU A 44 14.27 -11.43 -0.08
C GLU A 44 15.53 -10.60 -0.38
N ARG A 45 15.41 -9.29 -0.42
CA ARG A 45 16.54 -8.36 -0.61
C ARG A 45 17.10 -7.84 0.71
N GLY A 46 16.67 -8.40 1.85
CA GLY A 46 17.14 -8.00 3.17
C GLY A 46 16.52 -6.71 3.69
N ILE A 47 15.44 -6.24 3.08
CA ILE A 47 14.75 -5.01 3.49
C ILE A 47 13.64 -5.37 4.48
N ARG A 48 13.58 -4.65 5.60
CA ARG A 48 12.51 -4.85 6.58
C ARG A 48 11.21 -4.32 6.01
N ALA A 49 10.26 -5.21 5.82
CA ALA A 49 8.96 -4.88 5.28
C ALA A 49 7.88 -5.72 5.96
N ASN A 50 6.72 -5.13 6.19
CA ASN A 50 5.58 -5.80 6.78
C ASN A 50 4.34 -5.53 5.96
N HIS A 51 3.60 -6.58 5.68
CA HIS A 51 2.28 -6.48 5.05
C HIS A 51 1.29 -5.91 6.08
N VAL A 52 0.62 -4.84 5.74
CA VAL A 52 -0.32 -4.13 6.61
C VAL A 52 -1.73 -4.27 6.07
N MET A 53 -2.66 -4.58 6.96
CA MET A 53 -4.10 -4.53 6.67
C MET A 53 -4.67 -3.26 7.29
N GLY A 54 -5.50 -2.57 6.54
CA GLY A 54 -6.10 -1.34 7.03
C GLY A 54 -7.32 -0.92 6.24
N ILE A 55 -7.66 0.33 6.42
CA ILE A 55 -8.77 0.98 5.74
C ILE A 55 -8.22 2.18 4.97
N PHE A 56 -8.62 2.30 3.71
CA PHE A 56 -8.36 3.48 2.90
C PHE A 56 -9.63 4.33 2.89
N THR A 57 -9.50 5.60 3.28
CA THR A 57 -10.62 6.53 3.36
C THR A 57 -10.74 7.30 2.05
N LEU A 58 -11.96 7.39 1.52
CA LEU A 58 -12.25 8.05 0.26
C LEU A 58 -12.83 9.44 0.50
N ASP A 59 -12.62 10.37 -0.43
CA ASP A 59 -13.27 11.68 -0.42
C ASP A 59 -14.67 11.62 -1.02
N GLU A 60 -14.88 10.71 -1.98
CA GLU A 60 -16.16 10.49 -2.63
C GLU A 60 -16.66 9.07 -2.34
N PRO A 61 -17.97 8.85 -2.24
CA PRO A 61 -18.49 7.50 -1.99
C PRO A 61 -18.20 6.57 -3.16
N GLY A 62 -17.74 5.37 -2.83
CA GLY A 62 -17.39 4.36 -3.82
C GLY A 62 -18.36 3.19 -3.83
N ALA A 63 -18.74 2.72 -5.02
CA ALA A 63 -19.45 1.47 -5.20
C ALA A 63 -18.42 0.39 -5.56
N TRP A 64 -18.04 -0.44 -4.60
CA TRP A 64 -16.97 -1.41 -4.78
C TRP A 64 -17.53 -2.77 -5.16
N LYS A 65 -17.13 -3.26 -6.33
CA LYS A 65 -17.48 -4.60 -6.79
C LYS A 65 -16.83 -5.71 -5.97
N TYR A 66 -15.74 -5.38 -5.28
CA TYR A 66 -14.90 -6.35 -4.57
C TYR A 66 -15.13 -6.35 -3.07
N ARG A 67 -16.18 -5.68 -2.62
CA ARG A 67 -16.54 -5.69 -1.21
C ARG A 67 -16.91 -7.10 -0.77
N SER A 68 -16.23 -7.58 0.28
CA SER A 68 -16.56 -8.85 0.91
C SER A 68 -17.64 -8.64 1.98
N ASN A 69 -18.19 -9.75 2.51
CA ASN A 69 -19.13 -9.67 3.62
C ASN A 69 -18.52 -9.01 4.87
N GLU A 70 -17.21 -9.06 5.00
CA GLU A 70 -16.48 -8.43 6.10
C GLU A 70 -16.52 -6.90 6.02
N ASP A 71 -16.84 -6.35 4.86
CA ASP A 71 -16.92 -4.91 4.62
C ASP A 71 -18.30 -4.33 4.92
N GLU A 72 -19.27 -5.14 5.35
CA GLU A 72 -20.65 -4.70 5.59
C GLU A 72 -20.75 -3.57 6.61
N ASP A 73 -19.82 -3.55 7.59
CA ASP A 73 -19.79 -2.51 8.62
C ASP A 73 -19.07 -1.24 8.19
N LEU A 74 -18.49 -1.23 6.99
CA LEU A 74 -17.80 -0.05 6.46
C LEU A 74 -18.79 0.85 5.73
N ASP A 75 -18.64 2.17 5.91
CA ASP A 75 -19.44 3.14 5.17
C ASP A 75 -18.96 3.25 3.72
N GLU A 76 -19.67 4.04 2.93
CA GLU A 76 -19.38 4.22 1.50
C GLU A 76 -18.08 5.00 1.23
N TYR A 77 -17.48 5.61 2.26
CA TYR A 77 -16.22 6.35 2.18
C TYR A 77 -15.02 5.54 2.66
N SER A 78 -15.23 4.29 3.02
CA SER A 78 -14.17 3.44 3.57
C SER A 78 -14.10 2.12 2.82
N VAL A 79 -12.87 1.65 2.59
CA VAL A 79 -12.63 0.39 1.90
C VAL A 79 -11.46 -0.33 2.55
N ASN A 80 -11.57 -1.65 2.71
CA ASN A 80 -10.44 -2.46 3.15
C ASN A 80 -9.31 -2.37 2.13
N HIS A 81 -8.09 -2.18 2.62
CA HIS A 81 -6.95 -2.00 1.77
C HIS A 81 -5.69 -2.52 2.44
N ASP A 82 -4.83 -3.14 1.64
CA ASP A 82 -3.56 -3.67 2.09
C ASP A 82 -2.42 -2.90 1.46
N TRP A 83 -1.38 -2.66 2.24
CA TRP A 83 -0.15 -2.01 1.78
C TRP A 83 1.06 -2.58 2.51
N VAL A 84 2.22 -1.99 2.32
CA VAL A 84 3.46 -2.46 2.96
C VAL A 84 4.06 -1.33 3.78
N ASN A 85 4.52 -1.67 4.97
CA ASN A 85 5.30 -0.76 5.81
C ASN A 85 6.78 -1.07 5.61
N VAL A 86 7.57 -0.07 5.24
CA VAL A 86 9.01 -0.18 5.03
C VAL A 86 9.69 0.89 5.87
N GLU A 87 10.34 0.47 6.95
CA GLU A 87 11.07 1.37 7.84
C GLU A 87 10.23 2.60 8.28
N GLY A 88 8.97 2.37 8.66
CA GLY A 88 8.06 3.42 9.09
C GLY A 88 7.41 4.23 7.98
N LYS A 89 7.66 3.87 6.73
CA LYS A 89 7.03 4.51 5.58
C LYS A 89 5.96 3.60 4.98
N ILE A 90 4.96 4.19 4.35
CA ILE A 90 3.96 3.46 3.59
C ILE A 90 4.46 3.26 2.16
N LEU A 91 4.47 2.02 1.72
CA LEU A 91 4.73 1.66 0.33
C LEU A 91 3.49 0.95 -0.21
N ASP A 92 2.85 1.55 -1.20
CA ASP A 92 1.58 1.06 -1.72
C ASP A 92 1.60 1.10 -3.25
N ILE A 93 1.44 -0.06 -3.86
CA ILE A 93 1.47 -0.21 -5.31
C ILE A 93 0.07 -0.42 -5.91
N SER A 94 -0.98 -0.31 -5.10
CA SER A 94 -2.35 -0.55 -5.55
C SER A 94 -3.32 0.58 -5.22
N ALA A 95 -2.85 1.68 -4.64
CA ALA A 95 -3.71 2.80 -4.27
C ALA A 95 -4.30 3.53 -5.49
N ASP A 96 -3.70 3.39 -6.66
CA ASP A 96 -4.20 4.00 -7.89
C ASP A 96 -5.61 3.51 -8.28
N GLN A 97 -6.05 2.37 -7.74
CA GLN A 97 -7.42 1.90 -7.92
C GLN A 97 -8.45 2.85 -7.32
N PHE A 98 -8.04 3.72 -6.38
CA PHE A 98 -8.93 4.65 -5.69
C PHE A 98 -8.90 6.07 -6.25
N LYS A 99 -8.11 6.35 -7.26
CA LYS A 99 -7.86 7.72 -7.74
C LYS A 99 -9.11 8.48 -8.17
N LYS A 100 -10.17 7.78 -8.57
CA LYS A 100 -11.44 8.40 -8.96
C LYS A 100 -12.24 8.91 -7.75
N TYR A 101 -11.90 8.44 -6.57
CA TYR A 101 -12.67 8.68 -5.35
C TYR A 101 -11.93 9.56 -4.35
N VAL A 102 -10.78 10.07 -4.72
CA VAL A 102 -9.98 10.96 -3.87
C VAL A 102 -9.64 12.23 -4.64
N HIS A 103 -9.56 13.36 -3.93
CA HIS A 103 -9.25 14.66 -4.53
C HIS A 103 -7.75 14.87 -4.71
N ALA A 104 -6.94 14.12 -3.95
CA ALA A 104 -5.49 14.17 -4.09
C ALA A 104 -5.04 13.37 -5.31
N SER A 105 -3.90 13.76 -5.88
CA SER A 105 -3.26 12.99 -6.94
C SER A 105 -2.56 11.78 -6.33
N ILE A 106 -2.90 10.58 -6.83
CA ILE A 106 -2.28 9.33 -6.36
C ILE A 106 -1.31 8.82 -7.43
N PRO A 107 0.00 8.74 -7.12
CA PRO A 107 0.96 8.18 -8.07
C PRO A 107 0.78 6.65 -8.20
N SER A 108 1.36 6.10 -9.25
CA SER A 108 1.35 4.66 -9.50
C SER A 108 1.94 3.86 -8.33
N VAL A 109 3.00 4.39 -7.72
CA VAL A 109 3.62 3.83 -6.51
C VAL A 109 3.60 4.93 -5.46
N VAL A 110 2.95 4.67 -4.33
CA VAL A 110 2.95 5.56 -3.17
C VAL A 110 4.05 5.12 -2.24
N TYR A 111 4.99 6.01 -1.94
CA TYR A 111 6.05 5.75 -0.96
C TYR A 111 6.22 7.01 -0.11
N ILE A 112 5.57 7.00 1.05
CA ILE A 112 5.38 8.21 1.84
C ILE A 112 5.68 8.02 3.32
N ARG A 113 6.09 9.12 3.96
CA ARG A 113 6.18 9.23 5.42
C ARG A 113 4.86 9.76 5.97
N TYR A 114 4.68 9.62 7.29
CA TYR A 114 3.48 10.10 7.98
C TYR A 114 3.24 11.62 7.82
N SER A 115 4.26 12.40 7.47
CA SER A 115 4.14 13.84 7.23
C SER A 115 3.57 14.18 5.85
N ASP A 116 3.47 13.19 4.95
CA ASP A 116 2.93 13.42 3.61
C ASP A 116 1.41 13.59 3.68
N PRO A 117 0.84 14.54 2.90
CA PRO A 117 -0.62 14.74 2.86
C PRO A 117 -1.42 13.48 2.51
N LEU A 118 -0.87 12.55 1.73
CA LEU A 118 -1.57 11.30 1.38
C LEU A 118 -1.74 10.37 2.58
N TYR A 119 -0.93 10.53 3.63
CA TYR A 119 -0.99 9.65 4.80
C TYR A 119 -2.39 9.65 5.45
N ARG A 120 -3.13 10.74 5.36
CA ARG A 120 -4.47 10.86 5.96
C ARG A 120 -5.48 9.85 5.44
N TYR A 121 -5.25 9.28 4.25
CA TYR A 121 -6.16 8.29 3.68
C TYR A 121 -5.94 6.89 4.26
N TYR A 122 -4.81 6.66 4.92
CA TYR A 122 -4.41 5.35 5.41
C TYR A 122 -4.70 5.20 6.90
N ASN A 123 -5.46 4.16 7.26
CA ASN A 123 -5.74 3.85 8.66
C ASN A 123 -5.38 2.38 8.93
N GLN A 124 -4.23 2.17 9.56
CA GLN A 124 -3.72 0.84 9.85
C GLN A 124 -4.54 0.16 10.95
N LEU A 125 -4.97 -1.08 10.70
CA LEU A 125 -5.68 -1.91 11.68
C LEU A 125 -4.76 -2.97 12.29
N GLY A 126 -3.84 -3.52 11.49
CA GLY A 126 -2.93 -4.56 11.96
C GLY A 126 -2.00 -5.05 10.86
N TYR A 127 -1.25 -6.10 11.17
CA TYR A 127 -0.35 -6.75 10.23
C TYR A 127 -0.96 -8.08 9.78
N ALA A 128 -0.75 -8.39 8.52
CA ALA A 128 -1.16 -9.67 7.98
C ALA A 128 -0.19 -10.78 8.38
#